data_75debc666bd0c831ce58af1f8ece996d
#
_entry.id   75debc666bd0c831ce58af1f8ece996d
#
_cell.length_a   1.000
_cell.length_b   1.000
_cell.length_c   1.000
_cell.angle_alpha   90.00
_cell.angle_beta   90.00
_cell.angle_gamma   90.00
#
_symmetry.space_group_name_H-M   'P 1'
#
loop_
_entity.id
_entity.type
_entity.pdbx_description
1 polymer ?
#
loop_
_entity_poly.entity_id
_entity_poly.type
_entity_poly.pdbx_seq_one_letter_code
_entity_poly.pdbx_strand_id
1 'polypeptide(L)'
;MTNHWKDIKNADVVLVMGANPAENHPCGFKWALEARDNRAAQLITIDPRFTRTSAVADRHMQIRPGSDIAVLGGFIRYAMENDLFHSEYVMAHTNASFVVGEAFGFSDGLFAGFNEAASNYDKTAWDYERASDGYVRRDPSLEHSRSVFQLLKKHYERYTPEVVADIAGCTADEFLRMADIVCSTGRADRVGTIMYAVGWTMHTVGSQIIRTAAILQLLLGNIGRPGGGINALRGHANVQGATDHAIVAGILPGYLKVPVPEQESLSDHLEDSTPKPLAADTVNYWGNYSKFFVSQMKAWFGKQAQPGNDFCYD
;
A
#
# COMPACT_ATOMS: atom_id res chain seq x y z
N MET A 1 -9.28 5.61 -1.91
CA MET A 1 -9.79 4.33 -1.36
C MET A 1 -9.43 3.24 -2.36
N THR A 2 -8.93 2.12 -1.90
CA THR A 2 -8.69 0.96 -2.79
C THR A 2 -9.99 0.27 -3.19
N ASN A 3 -10.98 0.32 -2.31
CA ASN A 3 -12.29 -0.29 -2.53
C ASN A 3 -13.41 0.78 -2.43
N HIS A 4 -14.58 0.49 -2.96
CA HIS A 4 -15.74 1.36 -2.83
C HIS A 4 -16.29 1.33 -1.39
N TRP A 5 -16.87 2.44 -0.91
CA TRP A 5 -17.46 2.53 0.44
C TRP A 5 -18.39 1.36 0.79
N LYS A 6 -19.27 0.98 -0.13
CA LYS A 6 -20.23 -0.13 0.05
C LYS A 6 -19.54 -1.47 0.27
N ASP A 7 -18.30 -1.63 -0.20
CA ASP A 7 -17.57 -2.89 -0.07
C ASP A 7 -17.07 -3.15 1.37
N ILE A 8 -16.94 -2.11 2.19
CA ILE A 8 -16.52 -2.22 3.60
C ILE A 8 -17.42 -3.19 4.37
N LYS A 9 -18.69 -3.30 4.02
CA LYS A 9 -19.64 -4.24 4.63
C LYS A 9 -19.25 -5.72 4.50
N ASN A 10 -18.33 -6.04 3.60
CA ASN A 10 -17.84 -7.39 3.37
C ASN A 10 -16.61 -7.74 4.24
N ALA A 11 -16.11 -6.80 5.05
CA ALA A 11 -14.98 -7.04 5.94
C ALA A 11 -15.37 -7.91 7.15
N ASP A 12 -14.41 -8.69 7.64
CA ASP A 12 -14.48 -9.40 8.92
C ASP A 12 -13.79 -8.62 10.05
N VAL A 13 -12.86 -7.71 9.68
CA VAL A 13 -12.22 -6.75 10.59
C VAL A 13 -12.20 -5.38 9.92
N VAL A 14 -12.67 -4.36 10.63
CA VAL A 14 -12.59 -2.96 10.22
C VAL A 14 -11.72 -2.21 11.24
N LEU A 15 -10.49 -1.89 10.85
CA LEU A 15 -9.60 -1.05 11.63
C LEU A 15 -9.79 0.41 11.21
N VAL A 16 -10.18 1.26 12.13
CA VAL A 16 -10.18 2.72 11.94
C VAL A 16 -9.01 3.33 12.71
N MET A 17 -8.08 3.95 12.00
CA MET A 17 -6.89 4.57 12.58
C MET A 17 -6.60 5.91 11.88
N GLY A 18 -6.42 6.97 12.67
CA GLY A 18 -6.22 8.32 12.11
C GLY A 18 -7.45 8.92 11.43
N ALA A 19 -8.67 8.50 11.83
CA ALA A 19 -9.94 9.00 11.29
C ALA A 19 -11.07 8.91 12.32
N ASN A 20 -12.11 9.75 12.14
CA ASN A 20 -13.35 9.70 12.92
C ASN A 20 -14.57 9.67 11.99
N PRO A 21 -14.78 8.58 11.23
CA PRO A 21 -15.81 8.51 10.19
C PRO A 21 -17.24 8.62 10.71
N ALA A 22 -17.52 8.31 11.97
CA ALA A 22 -18.86 8.51 12.55
C ALA A 22 -19.27 9.99 12.55
N GLU A 23 -18.29 10.93 12.61
CA GLU A 23 -18.55 12.37 12.53
C GLU A 23 -18.33 12.94 11.13
N ASN A 24 -17.18 12.64 10.51
CA ASN A 24 -16.78 13.31 9.27
C ASN A 24 -17.22 12.60 7.98
N HIS A 25 -17.62 11.33 8.06
CA HIS A 25 -18.11 10.53 6.91
C HIS A 25 -19.34 9.68 7.28
N PRO A 26 -20.41 10.25 7.88
CA PRO A 26 -21.50 9.46 8.45
C PRO A 26 -22.22 8.60 7.41
N CYS A 27 -22.41 9.08 6.20
CA CYS A 27 -23.03 8.32 5.10
C CYS A 27 -22.21 7.12 4.63
N GLY A 28 -20.88 7.19 4.77
CA GLY A 28 -19.97 6.08 4.46
C GLY A 28 -19.81 5.13 5.64
N PHE A 29 -19.78 5.64 6.86
CA PHE A 29 -19.54 4.87 8.07
C PHE A 29 -20.61 3.81 8.35
N LYS A 30 -21.85 4.00 7.87
CA LYS A 30 -22.90 2.98 7.95
C LYS A 30 -22.48 1.61 7.42
N TRP A 31 -21.57 1.54 6.45
CA TRP A 31 -21.11 0.27 5.87
C TRP A 31 -20.16 -0.49 6.81
N ALA A 32 -19.43 0.22 7.68
CA ALA A 32 -18.66 -0.40 8.76
C ALA A 32 -19.59 -0.97 9.84
N LEU A 33 -20.66 -0.24 10.18
CA LEU A 33 -21.68 -0.73 11.10
C LEU A 33 -22.44 -1.93 10.51
N GLU A 34 -22.76 -1.90 9.22
CA GLU A 34 -23.40 -3.04 8.53
C GLU A 34 -22.50 -4.30 8.54
N ALA A 35 -21.18 -4.15 8.38
CA ALA A 35 -20.23 -5.25 8.56
C ALA A 35 -20.32 -5.85 9.96
N ARG A 36 -20.29 -5.01 10.98
CA ARG A 36 -20.40 -5.42 12.39
C ARG A 36 -21.73 -6.13 12.67
N ASP A 37 -22.86 -5.53 12.27
CA ASP A 37 -24.19 -5.99 12.64
C ASP A 37 -24.63 -7.23 11.86
N ASN A 38 -24.20 -7.36 10.57
CA ASN A 38 -24.67 -8.43 9.68
C ASN A 38 -23.62 -9.53 9.40
N ARG A 39 -22.34 -9.27 9.64
CA ARG A 39 -21.25 -10.26 9.47
C ARG A 39 -20.51 -10.59 10.78
N ALA A 40 -20.91 -10.00 11.89
CA ALA A 40 -20.13 -10.05 13.14
C ALA A 40 -18.69 -9.59 12.97
N ALA A 41 -18.45 -8.63 12.08
CA ALA A 41 -17.14 -8.03 11.89
C ALA A 41 -16.69 -7.31 13.17
N GLN A 42 -15.41 -7.39 13.47
CA GLN A 42 -14.81 -6.62 14.57
C GLN A 42 -14.51 -5.20 14.09
N LEU A 43 -15.21 -4.22 14.62
CA LEU A 43 -14.92 -2.80 14.40
C LEU A 43 -14.01 -2.32 15.53
N ILE A 44 -12.77 -1.98 15.18
CA ILE A 44 -11.77 -1.54 16.15
C ILE A 44 -11.23 -0.15 15.80
N THR A 45 -10.91 0.64 16.82
CA THR A 45 -10.31 1.98 16.65
C THR A 45 -8.99 2.09 17.38
N ILE A 46 -8.02 2.74 16.74
CA ILE A 46 -6.75 3.15 17.33
C ILE A 46 -6.59 4.64 17.08
N ASP A 47 -6.67 5.44 18.13
CA ASP A 47 -6.67 6.90 18.02
C ASP A 47 -6.18 7.53 19.33
N PRO A 48 -5.47 8.67 19.31
CA PRO A 48 -5.12 9.43 20.51
C PRO A 48 -6.32 9.90 21.33
N ARG A 49 -7.50 10.01 20.69
CA ARG A 49 -8.74 10.45 21.33
C ARG A 49 -9.79 9.36 21.30
N PHE A 50 -10.60 9.29 22.34
CA PHE A 50 -11.85 8.55 22.32
C PHE A 50 -12.90 9.34 21.51
N THR A 51 -13.16 8.91 20.28
CA THR A 51 -14.02 9.61 19.31
C THR A 51 -15.43 9.04 19.28
N ARG A 52 -16.35 9.65 18.52
CA ARG A 52 -17.66 9.04 18.25
C ARG A 52 -17.58 7.71 17.51
N THR A 53 -16.56 7.53 16.68
CA THR A 53 -16.28 6.22 16.08
C THR A 53 -15.86 5.22 17.13
N SER A 54 -15.01 5.62 18.08
CA SER A 54 -14.60 4.77 19.21
C SER A 54 -15.77 4.37 20.10
N ALA A 55 -16.74 5.25 20.29
CA ALA A 55 -17.92 4.99 21.13
C ALA A 55 -18.83 3.86 20.59
N VAL A 56 -18.75 3.54 19.31
CA VAL A 56 -19.53 2.45 18.67
C VAL A 56 -18.65 1.30 18.21
N ALA A 57 -17.34 1.39 18.41
CA ALA A 57 -16.42 0.31 18.13
C ALA A 57 -16.46 -0.78 19.19
N ASP A 58 -16.15 -2.01 18.81
CA ASP A 58 -16.06 -3.14 19.74
C ASP A 58 -14.85 -3.00 20.66
N ARG A 59 -13.78 -2.33 20.18
CA ARG A 59 -12.57 -2.04 20.95
C ARG A 59 -11.95 -0.71 20.53
N HIS A 60 -11.37 -0.04 21.50
CA HIS A 60 -10.57 1.17 21.32
C HIS A 60 -9.22 1.00 22.02
N MET A 61 -8.14 1.35 21.33
CA MET A 61 -6.81 1.48 21.93
C MET A 61 -6.34 2.92 21.76
N GLN A 62 -6.04 3.56 22.89
CA GLN A 62 -5.48 4.91 22.87
C GLN A 62 -3.98 4.84 22.64
N ILE A 63 -3.47 5.74 21.81
CA ILE A 63 -2.04 5.85 21.50
C ILE A 63 -1.55 7.29 21.60
N ARG A 64 -0.26 7.49 21.77
CA ARG A 64 0.35 8.83 21.62
C ARG A 64 0.33 9.27 20.14
N PRO A 65 0.04 10.55 19.83
CA PRO A 65 0.18 11.08 18.48
C PRO A 65 1.58 10.81 17.93
N GLY A 66 1.66 10.31 16.68
CA GLY A 66 2.93 10.03 15.99
C GLY A 66 3.53 8.64 16.27
N SER A 67 2.89 7.80 17.09
CA SER A 67 3.35 6.44 17.36
C SER A 67 2.79 5.38 16.37
N ASP A 68 2.08 5.80 15.36
CA ASP A 68 1.38 4.93 14.40
C ASP A 68 2.30 3.91 13.73
N ILE A 69 3.50 4.31 13.32
CA ILE A 69 4.48 3.41 12.68
C ILE A 69 4.90 2.29 13.64
N ALA A 70 5.07 2.60 14.93
CA ALA A 70 5.46 1.60 15.92
C ALA A 70 4.34 0.56 16.11
N VAL A 71 3.09 1.00 16.18
CA VAL A 71 1.92 0.11 16.30
C VAL A 71 1.76 -0.77 15.07
N LEU A 72 1.79 -0.17 13.87
CA LEU A 72 1.67 -0.91 12.60
C LEU A 72 2.88 -1.83 12.37
N GLY A 73 4.08 -1.38 12.72
CA GLY A 73 5.30 -2.19 12.67
C GLY A 73 5.25 -3.38 13.61
N GLY A 74 4.67 -3.18 14.80
CA GLY A 74 4.41 -4.25 15.76
C GLY A 74 3.41 -5.28 15.23
N PHE A 75 2.35 -4.85 14.52
CA PHE A 75 1.41 -5.79 13.85
C PHE A 75 2.11 -6.60 12.74
N ILE A 76 2.99 -5.97 11.95
CA ILE A 76 3.78 -6.67 10.94
C ILE A 76 4.68 -7.72 11.60
N ARG A 77 5.40 -7.35 12.67
CA ARG A 77 6.21 -8.28 13.44
C ARG A 77 5.38 -9.45 13.97
N TYR A 78 4.24 -9.13 14.62
CA TYR A 78 3.34 -10.14 15.18
C TYR A 78 2.84 -11.11 14.11
N ALA A 79 2.44 -10.60 12.94
CA ALA A 79 1.99 -11.44 11.83
C ALA A 79 3.11 -12.38 11.34
N MET A 80 4.35 -11.89 11.21
CA MET A 80 5.48 -12.68 10.69
C MET A 80 6.03 -13.68 11.70
N GLU A 81 5.96 -13.40 13.00
CA GLU A 81 6.44 -14.31 14.06
C GLU A 81 5.47 -15.43 14.39
N ASN A 82 4.17 -15.19 14.18
CA ASN A 82 3.12 -16.16 14.49
C ASN A 82 2.53 -16.83 13.24
N ASP A 83 3.17 -16.66 12.07
CA ASP A 83 2.72 -17.19 10.79
C ASP A 83 1.28 -16.77 10.42
N LEU A 84 0.88 -15.59 10.86
CA LEU A 84 -0.43 -14.99 10.61
C LEU A 84 -0.42 -14.09 9.36
N PHE A 85 0.21 -14.55 8.28
CA PHE A 85 0.21 -13.88 6.98
C PHE A 85 -0.30 -14.81 5.89
N HIS A 86 -0.89 -14.24 4.83
CA HIS A 86 -1.45 -15.03 3.75
C HIS A 86 -0.37 -15.45 2.74
N SER A 87 0.29 -16.59 2.99
CA SER A 87 1.48 -17.03 2.25
C SER A 87 1.26 -17.13 0.74
N GLU A 88 0.16 -17.73 0.27
CA GLU A 88 -0.16 -17.85 -1.16
C GLU A 88 -0.31 -16.47 -1.82
N TYR A 89 -1.02 -15.55 -1.16
CA TYR A 89 -1.18 -14.18 -1.65
C TYR A 89 0.16 -13.44 -1.70
N VAL A 90 0.95 -13.53 -0.64
CA VAL A 90 2.27 -12.90 -0.53
C VAL A 90 3.18 -13.36 -1.65
N MET A 91 3.18 -14.65 -1.95
CA MET A 91 3.96 -15.24 -3.04
C MET A 91 3.49 -14.81 -4.44
N ALA A 92 2.17 -14.77 -4.65
CA ALA A 92 1.59 -14.50 -5.97
C ALA A 92 1.54 -13.01 -6.32
N HIS A 93 1.35 -12.12 -5.32
CA HIS A 93 0.97 -10.73 -5.55
C HIS A 93 1.94 -9.70 -4.96
N THR A 94 3.05 -10.14 -4.35
CA THR A 94 4.06 -9.24 -3.80
C THR A 94 5.48 -9.61 -4.25
N ASN A 95 6.43 -8.75 -3.93
CA ASN A 95 7.86 -9.01 -4.16
C ASN A 95 8.54 -9.69 -2.95
N ALA A 96 7.80 -10.24 -2.02
CA ALA A 96 8.35 -10.81 -0.79
C ALA A 96 9.39 -11.94 -1.05
N SER A 97 9.15 -12.76 -2.08
CA SER A 97 10.06 -13.83 -2.50
C SER A 97 11.26 -13.36 -3.34
N PHE A 98 11.32 -12.11 -3.75
CA PHE A 98 12.40 -11.59 -4.60
C PHE A 98 13.70 -11.49 -3.81
N VAL A 99 14.80 -11.95 -4.39
CA VAL A 99 16.13 -11.86 -3.80
C VAL A 99 16.77 -10.53 -4.18
N VAL A 100 17.14 -9.74 -3.18
CA VAL A 100 17.73 -8.42 -3.35
C VAL A 100 19.22 -8.55 -3.71
N GLY A 101 19.69 -7.78 -4.70
CA GLY A 101 21.07 -7.77 -5.16
C GLY A 101 22.08 -7.46 -4.06
N GLU A 102 23.30 -7.97 -4.17
CA GLU A 102 24.35 -7.84 -3.13
C GLU A 102 24.73 -6.38 -2.84
N ALA A 103 24.67 -5.51 -3.84
CA ALA A 103 24.99 -4.09 -3.70
C ALA A 103 23.98 -3.31 -2.86
N PHE A 104 22.75 -3.83 -2.67
CA PHE A 104 21.77 -3.19 -1.80
C PHE A 104 22.13 -3.40 -0.33
N GLY A 105 22.08 -2.34 0.45
CA GLY A 105 22.27 -2.35 1.90
C GLY A 105 21.34 -1.39 2.61
N PHE A 106 21.11 -1.66 3.89
CA PHE A 106 20.40 -0.78 4.80
C PHE A 106 21.11 -0.83 6.16
N SER A 107 21.63 0.30 6.62
CA SER A 107 22.34 0.42 7.89
C SER A 107 22.06 1.79 8.50
N ASP A 108 21.83 1.83 9.80
CA ASP A 108 21.60 3.06 10.59
C ASP A 108 20.53 4.01 10.02
N GLY A 109 19.49 3.45 9.43
CA GLY A 109 18.39 4.22 8.84
C GLY A 109 18.66 4.71 7.41
N LEU A 110 19.81 4.41 6.83
CA LEU A 110 20.19 4.81 5.47
C LEU A 110 20.29 3.60 4.54
N PHE A 111 19.85 3.79 3.29
CA PHE A 111 20.04 2.81 2.22
C PHE A 111 21.40 3.00 1.54
N ALA A 112 21.89 1.96 0.86
CA ALA A 112 23.07 2.04 0.03
C ALA A 112 22.94 3.16 -1.01
N GLY A 113 24.07 3.80 -1.36
CA GLY A 113 24.11 4.89 -2.34
C GLY A 113 23.74 6.27 -1.79
N PHE A 114 23.65 6.45 -0.47
CA PHE A 114 23.42 7.78 0.10
C PHE A 114 24.63 8.70 -0.14
N ASN A 115 24.36 9.85 -0.73
CA ASN A 115 25.32 10.94 -0.91
C ASN A 115 25.00 12.06 0.08
N GLU A 116 25.81 12.19 1.12
CA GLU A 116 25.58 13.16 2.19
C GLU A 116 25.69 14.61 1.67
N ALA A 117 26.64 14.90 0.80
CA ALA A 117 26.87 16.24 0.27
C ALA A 117 25.71 16.75 -0.59
N ALA A 118 25.09 15.86 -1.34
CA ALA A 118 23.94 16.18 -2.21
C ALA A 118 22.58 15.89 -1.55
N SER A 119 22.56 15.30 -0.35
CA SER A 119 21.35 14.85 0.37
C SER A 119 20.40 14.02 -0.51
N ASN A 120 20.96 13.17 -1.35
CA ASN A 120 20.22 12.32 -2.27
C ASN A 120 20.79 10.88 -2.29
N TYR A 121 20.15 10.01 -3.09
CA TYR A 121 20.55 8.62 -3.27
C TYR A 121 20.93 8.32 -4.71
N ASP A 122 22.09 7.68 -4.91
CA ASP A 122 22.32 6.86 -6.11
C ASP A 122 21.58 5.53 -5.92
N LYS A 123 20.56 5.30 -6.73
CA LYS A 123 19.68 4.14 -6.64
C LYS A 123 20.10 2.97 -7.54
N THR A 124 21.26 3.05 -8.19
CA THR A 124 21.75 1.99 -9.09
C THR A 124 21.95 0.66 -8.37
N ALA A 125 22.25 0.70 -7.06
CA ALA A 125 22.37 -0.47 -6.21
C ALA A 125 21.01 -1.06 -5.76
N TRP A 126 19.89 -0.40 -6.06
CA TRP A 126 18.55 -0.82 -5.58
C TRP A 126 17.89 -1.73 -6.60
N ASP A 127 18.50 -2.86 -6.88
CA ASP A 127 17.97 -3.85 -7.80
C ASP A 127 17.94 -5.24 -7.15
N TYR A 128 17.27 -6.14 -7.84
CA TYR A 128 17.16 -7.54 -7.47
C TYR A 128 18.23 -8.38 -8.17
N GLU A 129 18.55 -9.51 -7.59
CA GLU A 129 19.33 -10.54 -8.24
C GLU A 129 18.58 -11.11 -9.44
N ARG A 130 19.27 -11.31 -10.57
CA ARG A 130 18.66 -11.83 -11.81
C ARG A 130 19.02 -13.30 -12.00
N ALA A 131 18.04 -14.10 -12.42
CA ALA A 131 18.23 -15.46 -12.87
C ALA A 131 18.74 -15.49 -14.34
N SER A 132 19.12 -16.66 -14.81
CA SER A 132 19.68 -16.84 -16.15
C SER A 132 18.70 -16.50 -17.30
N ASP A 133 17.40 -16.48 -17.03
CA ASP A 133 16.33 -16.09 -17.95
C ASP A 133 16.07 -14.56 -17.98
N GLY A 134 16.85 -13.78 -17.20
CA GLY A 134 16.74 -12.33 -17.10
C GLY A 134 15.68 -11.82 -16.13
N TYR A 135 14.84 -12.68 -15.60
CA TYR A 135 13.87 -12.32 -14.57
C TYR A 135 14.50 -12.25 -13.17
N VAL A 136 13.79 -11.66 -12.23
CA VAL A 136 14.22 -11.58 -10.83
C VAL A 136 14.27 -12.99 -10.22
N ARG A 137 15.39 -13.28 -9.53
CA ARG A 137 15.52 -14.51 -8.74
C ARG A 137 14.51 -14.51 -7.61
N ARG A 138 13.76 -15.59 -7.49
CA ARG A 138 12.76 -15.80 -6.42
C ARG A 138 13.21 -16.90 -5.45
N ASP A 139 12.83 -16.73 -4.20
CA ASP A 139 12.90 -17.76 -3.18
C ASP A 139 11.48 -18.12 -2.71
N PRO A 140 10.89 -19.22 -3.21
CA PRO A 140 9.55 -19.65 -2.80
C PRO A 140 9.44 -20.09 -1.34
N SER A 141 10.55 -20.40 -0.69
CA SER A 141 10.56 -20.77 0.72
C SER A 141 10.44 -19.58 1.66
N LEU A 142 10.73 -18.37 1.17
CA LEU A 142 10.88 -17.12 1.94
C LEU A 142 12.00 -17.21 3.03
N GLU A 143 12.92 -18.15 2.92
CA GLU A 143 13.99 -18.38 3.90
C GLU A 143 15.34 -17.73 3.52
N HIS A 144 15.51 -17.40 2.24
CA HIS A 144 16.76 -16.79 1.77
C HIS A 144 17.02 -15.46 2.49
N SER A 145 18.17 -15.32 3.13
CA SER A 145 18.52 -14.18 3.99
C SER A 145 18.43 -12.81 3.31
N ARG A 146 18.53 -12.77 1.97
CA ARG A 146 18.37 -11.57 1.17
C ARG A 146 17.03 -11.49 0.43
N SER A 147 16.06 -12.36 0.71
CA SER A 147 14.70 -12.16 0.23
C SER A 147 14.11 -10.90 0.86
N VAL A 148 13.24 -10.20 0.14
CA VAL A 148 12.52 -9.04 0.67
C VAL A 148 11.80 -9.40 1.97
N PHE A 149 11.24 -10.61 2.06
CA PHE A 149 10.55 -11.09 3.26
C PHE A 149 11.48 -11.12 4.47
N GLN A 150 12.68 -11.71 4.36
CA GLN A 150 13.62 -11.79 5.47
C GLN A 150 14.21 -10.43 5.85
N LEU A 151 14.42 -9.55 4.87
CA LEU A 151 14.86 -8.17 5.15
C LEU A 151 13.78 -7.39 5.91
N LEU A 152 12.51 -7.55 5.54
CA LEU A 152 11.39 -6.98 6.29
C LEU A 152 11.28 -7.57 7.69
N LYS A 153 11.37 -8.89 7.84
CA LYS A 153 11.33 -9.57 9.14
C LYS A 153 12.38 -9.00 10.07
N LYS A 154 13.63 -8.91 9.61
CA LYS A 154 14.74 -8.30 10.35
C LYS A 154 14.49 -6.83 10.69
N HIS A 155 13.92 -6.05 9.76
CA HIS A 155 13.63 -4.64 10.01
C HIS A 155 12.58 -4.45 11.10
N TYR A 156 11.52 -5.27 11.11
CA TYR A 156 10.41 -5.12 12.04
C TYR A 156 10.61 -5.85 13.39
N GLU A 157 11.64 -6.69 13.56
CA GLU A 157 11.94 -7.38 14.83
C GLU A 157 12.10 -6.42 16.03
N ARG A 158 12.48 -5.16 15.77
CA ARG A 158 12.63 -4.10 16.78
C ARG A 158 11.33 -3.70 17.49
N TYR A 159 10.18 -3.94 16.86
CA TYR A 159 8.88 -3.52 17.39
C TYR A 159 8.26 -4.61 18.27
N THR A 160 8.95 -4.97 19.37
CA THR A 160 8.38 -5.91 20.35
C THR A 160 7.16 -5.31 21.04
N PRO A 161 6.25 -6.12 21.63
CA PRO A 161 5.09 -5.59 22.34
C PRO A 161 5.44 -4.56 23.41
N GLU A 162 6.56 -4.74 24.12
CA GLU A 162 7.05 -3.83 25.16
C GLU A 162 7.53 -2.51 24.54
N VAL A 163 8.27 -2.57 23.43
CA VAL A 163 8.74 -1.38 22.71
C VAL A 163 7.56 -0.59 22.14
N VAL A 164 6.58 -1.30 21.56
CA VAL A 164 5.37 -0.65 21.05
C VAL A 164 4.59 -0.01 22.20
N ALA A 165 4.42 -0.69 23.31
CA ALA A 165 3.71 -0.18 24.49
C ALA A 165 4.39 1.08 25.05
N ASP A 166 5.72 1.09 25.16
CA ASP A 166 6.49 2.25 25.62
C ASP A 166 6.34 3.45 24.67
N ILE A 167 6.49 3.25 23.37
CA ILE A 167 6.37 4.30 22.36
C ILE A 167 4.92 4.82 22.29
N ALA A 168 3.94 3.92 22.20
CA ALA A 168 2.55 4.26 21.96
C ALA A 168 1.81 4.70 23.22
N GLY A 169 2.29 4.32 24.41
CA GLY A 169 1.66 4.65 25.69
C GLY A 169 0.42 3.80 26.01
N CYS A 170 0.26 2.66 25.33
CA CYS A 170 -0.69 1.62 25.65
C CYS A 170 -0.05 0.53 26.53
N THR A 171 -0.80 -0.47 26.95
CA THR A 171 -0.21 -1.67 27.57
C THR A 171 0.17 -2.70 26.50
N ALA A 172 1.16 -3.56 26.79
CA ALA A 172 1.52 -4.66 25.89
C ALA A 172 0.33 -5.60 25.66
N ASP A 173 -0.48 -5.86 26.65
CA ASP A 173 -1.67 -6.69 26.55
C ASP A 173 -2.76 -6.08 25.65
N GLU A 174 -2.97 -4.77 25.71
CA GLU A 174 -3.90 -4.09 24.78
C GLU A 174 -3.40 -4.16 23.35
N PHE A 175 -2.10 -3.91 23.14
CA PHE A 175 -1.47 -4.05 21.84
C PHE A 175 -1.62 -5.46 21.29
N LEU A 176 -1.29 -6.51 22.07
CA LEU A 176 -1.39 -7.90 21.64
C LEU A 176 -2.83 -8.31 21.28
N ARG A 177 -3.82 -7.85 22.04
CA ARG A 177 -5.24 -8.06 21.71
C ARG A 177 -5.62 -7.44 20.37
N MET A 178 -5.13 -6.22 20.07
CA MET A 178 -5.36 -5.58 18.78
C MET A 178 -4.62 -6.30 17.65
N ALA A 179 -3.38 -6.72 17.89
CA ALA A 179 -2.58 -7.46 16.93
C ALA A 179 -3.25 -8.79 16.54
N ASP A 180 -3.77 -9.55 17.52
CA ASP A 180 -4.49 -10.79 17.26
C ASP A 180 -5.72 -10.58 16.37
N ILE A 181 -6.54 -9.56 16.67
CA ILE A 181 -7.72 -9.24 15.85
C ILE A 181 -7.31 -8.88 14.41
N VAL A 182 -6.37 -7.94 14.23
CA VAL A 182 -5.95 -7.45 12.91
C VAL A 182 -5.30 -8.58 12.10
N CYS A 183 -4.36 -9.30 12.71
CA CYS A 183 -3.59 -10.35 12.04
C CYS A 183 -4.42 -11.63 11.81
N SER A 184 -5.57 -11.80 12.47
CA SER A 184 -6.49 -12.92 12.19
C SER A 184 -7.00 -12.94 10.76
N THR A 185 -6.81 -11.85 9.98
CA THR A 185 -7.20 -11.74 8.58
C THR A 185 -6.13 -12.24 7.61
N GLY A 186 -4.97 -12.68 8.09
CA GLY A 186 -3.87 -13.24 7.28
C GLY A 186 -4.15 -14.62 6.69
N ARG A 187 -5.37 -14.84 6.18
CA ARG A 187 -5.84 -16.14 5.69
C ARG A 187 -6.91 -15.99 4.59
N ALA A 188 -7.11 -17.04 3.81
CA ALA A 188 -7.97 -16.99 2.63
C ALA A 188 -9.46 -16.75 2.94
N ASP A 189 -9.96 -17.20 4.09
CA ASP A 189 -11.38 -17.15 4.47
C ASP A 189 -11.78 -15.93 5.30
N ARG A 190 -10.82 -15.05 5.64
CA ARG A 190 -11.07 -13.80 6.38
C ARG A 190 -10.44 -12.62 5.66
N VAL A 191 -11.03 -11.44 5.84
CA VAL A 191 -10.55 -10.22 5.21
C VAL A 191 -10.70 -9.03 6.16
N GLY A 192 -9.71 -8.13 6.11
CA GLY A 192 -9.72 -6.91 6.92
C GLY A 192 -9.48 -5.66 6.09
N THR A 193 -10.11 -4.56 6.50
CA THR A 193 -9.92 -3.25 5.88
C THR A 193 -9.40 -2.23 6.87
N ILE A 194 -8.58 -1.31 6.38
CA ILE A 194 -8.14 -0.13 7.14
C ILE A 194 -8.83 1.11 6.60
N MET A 195 -9.44 1.89 7.49
CA MET A 195 -10.03 3.20 7.21
C MET A 195 -9.17 4.28 7.87
N TYR A 196 -8.65 5.22 7.10
CA TYR A 196 -7.85 6.33 7.61
C TYR A 196 -8.19 7.65 6.90
N ALA A 197 -7.79 8.75 7.50
CA ALA A 197 -7.96 10.07 6.91
C ALA A 197 -6.78 11.00 7.27
N VAL A 198 -7.09 12.26 7.59
CA VAL A 198 -6.11 13.32 7.81
C VAL A 198 -5.24 13.07 9.04
N GLY A 199 -5.73 12.30 10.02
CA GLY A 199 -4.97 11.92 11.20
C GLY A 199 -3.68 11.16 10.89
N TRP A 200 -3.56 10.56 9.70
CA TRP A 200 -2.30 10.00 9.20
C TRP A 200 -1.57 10.96 8.26
N THR A 201 -2.30 11.52 7.27
CA THR A 201 -1.66 12.28 6.19
C THR A 201 -1.02 13.58 6.63
N MET A 202 -1.46 14.17 7.74
CA MET A 202 -0.96 15.44 8.26
C MET A 202 0.27 15.32 9.18
N HIS A 203 0.73 14.11 9.46
CA HIS A 203 2.01 13.91 10.14
C HIS A 203 3.18 14.16 9.20
N THR A 204 4.32 14.63 9.72
CA THR A 204 5.57 14.77 8.96
C THR A 204 6.02 13.43 8.34
N VAL A 205 5.67 12.33 8.97
CA VAL A 205 5.92 10.95 8.50
C VAL A 205 4.67 10.26 7.94
N GLY A 206 3.67 11.03 7.51
CA GLY A 206 2.38 10.50 7.05
C GLY A 206 2.49 9.50 5.90
N SER A 207 3.38 9.75 4.93
CA SER A 207 3.62 8.82 3.82
C SER A 207 4.20 7.49 4.31
N GLN A 208 5.06 7.51 5.33
CA GLN A 208 5.64 6.31 5.92
C GLN A 208 4.61 5.52 6.74
N ILE A 209 3.71 6.21 7.47
CA ILE A 209 2.59 5.56 8.17
C ILE A 209 1.73 4.78 7.18
N ILE A 210 1.30 5.43 6.10
CA ILE A 210 0.43 4.82 5.07
C ILE A 210 1.15 3.67 4.36
N ARG A 211 2.44 3.82 4.07
CA ARG A 211 3.26 2.75 3.48
C ARG A 211 3.37 1.54 4.41
N THR A 212 3.58 1.76 5.71
CA THR A 212 3.61 0.68 6.71
C THR A 212 2.29 -0.05 6.78
N ALA A 213 1.16 0.67 6.76
CA ALA A 213 -0.16 0.08 6.70
C ALA A 213 -0.40 -0.72 5.40
N ALA A 214 0.13 -0.24 4.26
CA ALA A 214 0.05 -0.97 2.99
C ALA A 214 0.87 -2.27 3.03
N ILE A 215 2.07 -2.26 3.63
CA ILE A 215 2.88 -3.48 3.85
C ILE A 215 2.10 -4.49 4.70
N LEU A 216 1.50 -4.06 5.81
CA LEU A 216 0.66 -4.93 6.65
C LEU A 216 -0.48 -5.55 5.83
N GLN A 217 -1.23 -4.74 5.09
CA GLN A 217 -2.37 -5.23 4.29
C GLN A 217 -1.95 -6.18 3.15
N LEU A 218 -0.76 -5.99 2.57
CA LEU A 218 -0.20 -6.92 1.60
C LEU A 218 0.24 -8.25 2.25
N LEU A 219 0.84 -8.22 3.44
CA LEU A 219 1.18 -9.43 4.19
C LEU A 219 -0.07 -10.23 4.57
N LEU A 220 -1.10 -9.54 5.02
CA LEU A 220 -2.38 -10.16 5.39
C LEU A 220 -3.21 -10.60 4.16
N GLY A 221 -2.80 -10.26 2.94
CA GLY A 221 -3.51 -10.62 1.71
C GLY A 221 -4.85 -9.91 1.56
N ASN A 222 -5.02 -8.73 2.11
CA ASN A 222 -6.30 -8.02 2.14
C ASN A 222 -6.52 -7.09 0.93
N ILE A 223 -5.47 -6.76 0.15
CA ILE A 223 -5.61 -5.86 -1.00
C ILE A 223 -6.14 -6.60 -2.21
N GLY A 224 -7.12 -6.01 -2.91
CA GLY A 224 -7.75 -6.59 -4.09
C GLY A 224 -8.84 -7.61 -3.78
N ARG A 225 -9.22 -7.78 -2.53
CA ARG A 225 -10.29 -8.68 -2.09
C ARG A 225 -11.54 -7.90 -1.66
N PRO A 226 -12.74 -8.45 -1.89
CA PRO A 226 -13.97 -7.86 -1.34
C PRO A 226 -13.90 -7.70 0.18
N GLY A 227 -14.21 -6.50 0.67
CA GLY A 227 -14.13 -6.16 2.09
C GLY A 227 -12.72 -5.85 2.61
N GLY A 228 -11.69 -5.94 1.76
CA GLY A 228 -10.32 -5.66 2.13
C GLY A 228 -9.86 -4.23 1.84
N GLY A 229 -8.55 -4.08 1.71
CA GLY A 229 -7.92 -2.86 1.22
C GLY A 229 -7.52 -1.84 2.29
N ILE A 230 -7.03 -0.71 1.79
CA ILE A 230 -6.62 0.45 2.59
C ILE A 230 -7.37 1.68 2.07
N ASN A 231 -8.22 2.26 2.90
CA ASN A 231 -9.21 3.22 2.48
C ASN A 231 -8.92 4.61 3.07
N ALA A 232 -8.28 5.45 2.25
CA ALA A 232 -8.22 6.89 2.49
C ALA A 232 -9.63 7.46 2.30
N LEU A 233 -10.25 7.96 3.36
CA LEU A 233 -11.69 8.29 3.35
C LEU A 233 -12.06 9.54 2.52
N ARG A 234 -11.13 10.13 1.85
CA ARG A 234 -11.26 11.32 0.97
C ARG A 234 -12.10 12.45 1.60
N GLY A 235 -11.67 13.66 1.45
CA GLY A 235 -12.41 14.83 1.95
C GLY A 235 -13.16 15.55 0.83
N HIS A 236 -12.46 15.84 -0.27
CA HIS A 236 -13.03 16.54 -1.41
C HIS A 236 -14.02 15.65 -2.18
N ALA A 237 -15.17 16.24 -2.55
CA ALA A 237 -16.19 15.54 -3.33
C ALA A 237 -15.63 15.05 -4.68
N ASN A 238 -15.84 13.75 -4.95
CA ASN A 238 -15.43 13.08 -6.18
C ASN A 238 -13.94 13.26 -6.56
N VAL A 239 -13.04 13.40 -5.57
CA VAL A 239 -11.62 13.64 -5.84
C VAL A 239 -10.97 12.49 -6.64
N GLN A 240 -11.39 11.25 -6.45
CA GLN A 240 -10.88 10.11 -7.24
C GLN A 240 -11.33 10.19 -8.69
N GLY A 241 -12.60 10.52 -8.96
CA GLY A 241 -13.09 10.75 -10.32
C GLY A 241 -12.40 11.93 -11.00
N ALA A 242 -12.10 13.01 -10.25
CA ALA A 242 -11.33 14.13 -10.77
C ALA A 242 -9.93 13.70 -11.21
N THR A 243 -9.22 12.86 -10.42
CA THR A 243 -7.90 12.34 -10.81
C THR A 243 -7.99 11.35 -11.98
N ASP A 244 -9.03 10.53 -12.06
CA ASP A 244 -9.25 9.61 -13.19
C ASP A 244 -9.38 10.36 -14.52
N HIS A 245 -9.94 11.57 -14.49
CA HIS A 245 -10.11 12.46 -15.65
C HIS A 245 -8.95 13.46 -15.85
N ALA A 246 -7.86 13.30 -15.11
CA ALA A 246 -6.68 14.17 -15.19
C ALA A 246 -6.98 15.67 -14.91
N ILE A 247 -7.86 15.97 -13.96
CA ILE A 247 -8.06 17.35 -13.48
C ILE A 247 -6.90 17.77 -12.53
N VAL A 248 -5.78 17.07 -12.60
CA VAL A 248 -4.55 17.35 -11.85
C VAL A 248 -3.41 17.46 -12.84
N ALA A 249 -2.64 18.53 -12.73
CA ALA A 249 -1.44 18.70 -13.56
C ALA A 249 -0.45 17.52 -13.36
N GLY A 250 0.19 17.09 -14.44
CA GLY A 250 1.21 16.05 -14.43
C GLY A 250 0.72 14.63 -14.69
N ILE A 251 -0.56 14.43 -14.97
CA ILE A 251 -1.11 13.16 -15.46
C ILE A 251 -2.08 13.38 -16.62
N LEU A 252 -2.20 12.39 -17.49
CA LEU A 252 -3.25 12.33 -18.52
C LEU A 252 -4.40 11.42 -18.04
N PRO A 253 -5.58 11.43 -18.71
CA PRO A 253 -6.67 10.52 -18.38
C PRO A 253 -6.23 9.08 -18.28
N GLY A 254 -6.75 8.37 -17.27
CA GLY A 254 -6.36 6.99 -16.99
C GLY A 254 -4.97 6.82 -16.39
N TYR A 255 -4.42 7.87 -15.77
CA TYR A 255 -3.10 7.89 -15.12
C TYR A 255 -1.92 7.69 -16.10
N LEU A 256 -2.11 8.02 -17.36
CA LEU A 256 -1.00 8.05 -18.32
C LEU A 256 -0.05 9.19 -17.98
N LYS A 257 1.23 9.01 -18.30
CA LYS A 257 2.25 10.03 -18.06
C LYS A 257 2.14 11.14 -19.10
N VAL A 258 2.37 12.37 -18.66
CA VAL A 258 2.58 13.50 -19.57
C VAL A 258 3.95 13.37 -20.19
N PRO A 259 4.09 13.51 -21.53
CA PRO A 259 5.40 13.59 -22.16
C PRO A 259 6.29 14.69 -21.59
N VAL A 260 7.59 14.47 -21.61
CA VAL A 260 8.60 15.47 -21.19
C VAL A 260 9.43 15.91 -22.38
N PRO A 261 10.04 17.11 -22.34
CA PRO A 261 10.77 17.67 -23.50
C PRO A 261 11.87 16.80 -24.08
N GLU A 262 12.45 15.91 -23.28
CA GLU A 262 13.52 15.00 -23.67
C GLU A 262 13.00 13.81 -24.51
N GLN A 263 11.70 13.58 -24.55
CA GLN A 263 11.03 12.53 -25.32
C GLN A 263 10.55 13.14 -26.68
N GLU A 264 11.50 13.29 -27.63
CA GLU A 264 11.26 13.96 -28.89
C GLU A 264 10.35 13.19 -29.86
N SER A 265 10.16 11.90 -29.62
CA SER A 265 9.31 11.02 -30.44
C SER A 265 8.33 10.22 -29.58
N LEU A 266 7.24 9.77 -30.20
CA LEU A 266 6.33 8.81 -29.57
C LEU A 266 7.08 7.54 -29.09
N SER A 267 8.07 7.08 -29.86
CA SER A 267 8.88 5.90 -29.50
C SER A 267 9.61 6.11 -28.17
N ASP A 268 10.24 7.28 -27.99
CA ASP A 268 10.98 7.61 -26.77
C ASP A 268 10.05 7.62 -25.55
N HIS A 269 8.89 8.27 -25.70
CA HIS A 269 7.88 8.32 -24.64
C HIS A 269 7.37 6.92 -24.27
N LEU A 270 7.10 6.07 -25.26
CA LEU A 270 6.58 4.73 -25.01
C LEU A 270 7.64 3.81 -24.39
N GLU A 271 8.92 3.92 -24.79
CA GLU A 271 10.02 3.16 -24.20
C GLU A 271 10.20 3.51 -22.72
N ASP A 272 10.27 4.79 -22.39
CA ASP A 272 10.44 5.27 -21.01
C ASP A 272 9.24 4.99 -20.11
N SER A 273 8.05 4.90 -20.69
CA SER A 273 6.81 4.80 -19.94
C SER A 273 6.30 3.37 -19.79
N THR A 274 6.75 2.44 -20.63
CA THR A 274 6.32 1.03 -20.58
C THR A 274 7.22 0.22 -19.64
N PRO A 275 6.72 -0.24 -18.48
CA PRO A 275 7.54 -1.01 -17.56
C PRO A 275 7.85 -2.40 -18.10
N LYS A 276 9.08 -2.85 -17.86
CA LYS A 276 9.49 -4.24 -18.12
C LYS A 276 9.05 -5.14 -16.97
N PRO A 277 8.50 -6.34 -17.23
CA PRO A 277 8.08 -7.25 -16.18
C PRO A 277 9.29 -7.77 -15.40
N LEU A 278 9.15 -7.84 -14.08
CA LEU A 278 10.17 -8.39 -13.19
C LEU A 278 10.12 -9.92 -13.10
N ALA A 279 8.98 -10.52 -13.46
CA ALA A 279 8.76 -11.95 -13.43
C ALA A 279 7.89 -12.38 -14.61
N ALA A 280 8.07 -13.60 -15.10
CA ALA A 280 7.38 -14.13 -16.28
C ALA A 280 5.85 -14.25 -16.09
N ASP A 281 5.41 -14.53 -14.88
CA ASP A 281 4.01 -14.72 -14.50
C ASP A 281 3.30 -13.42 -14.07
N THR A 282 3.95 -12.28 -14.25
CA THR A 282 3.38 -10.96 -13.93
C THR A 282 2.23 -10.63 -14.88
N VAL A 283 1.09 -10.19 -14.35
CA VAL A 283 -0.04 -9.65 -15.14
C VAL A 283 0.40 -8.48 -16.03
N ASN A 284 1.36 -7.69 -15.54
CA ASN A 284 1.98 -6.57 -16.25
C ASN A 284 0.95 -5.67 -16.97
N TYR A 285 -0.05 -5.18 -16.24
CA TYR A 285 -1.09 -4.29 -16.78
C TYR A 285 -0.51 -3.12 -17.58
N TRP A 286 0.51 -2.46 -17.02
CA TRP A 286 1.18 -1.32 -17.65
C TRP A 286 2.12 -1.70 -18.80
N GLY A 287 2.38 -2.97 -19.06
CA GLY A 287 3.03 -3.44 -20.30
C GLY A 287 2.21 -3.16 -21.55
N ASN A 288 0.91 -2.85 -21.38
CA ASN A 288 0.02 -2.36 -22.45
C ASN A 288 0.03 -0.82 -22.60
N TYR A 289 0.96 -0.11 -21.96
CA TYR A 289 1.00 1.35 -21.95
C TYR A 289 0.89 1.97 -23.36
N SER A 290 1.62 1.42 -24.32
CA SER A 290 1.58 1.88 -25.72
C SER A 290 0.18 1.83 -26.31
N LYS A 291 -0.60 0.78 -26.04
CA LYS A 291 -1.99 0.67 -26.51
C LYS A 291 -2.88 1.71 -25.86
N PHE A 292 -2.69 1.97 -24.57
CA PHE A 292 -3.49 2.95 -23.83
C PHE A 292 -3.18 4.37 -24.33
N PHE A 293 -1.90 4.70 -24.48
CA PHE A 293 -1.49 6.02 -24.96
C PHE A 293 -1.97 6.30 -26.40
N VAL A 294 -1.75 5.38 -27.33
CA VAL A 294 -2.24 5.50 -28.72
C VAL A 294 -3.77 5.59 -28.77
N SER A 295 -4.48 4.86 -27.90
CA SER A 295 -5.95 4.97 -27.80
C SER A 295 -6.36 6.37 -27.34
N GLN A 296 -5.63 6.98 -26.40
CA GLN A 296 -5.86 8.35 -25.95
C GLN A 296 -5.65 9.37 -27.08
N MET A 297 -4.55 9.24 -27.85
CA MET A 297 -4.28 10.11 -29.00
C MET A 297 -5.39 10.01 -30.04
N LYS A 298 -5.84 8.79 -30.37
CA LYS A 298 -6.97 8.58 -31.27
C LYS A 298 -8.29 9.14 -30.76
N ALA A 299 -8.52 9.11 -29.45
CA ALA A 299 -9.71 9.71 -28.86
C ALA A 299 -9.70 11.23 -28.97
N TRP A 300 -8.53 11.87 -28.87
CA TRP A 300 -8.39 13.33 -28.97
C TRP A 300 -8.39 13.83 -30.41
N PHE A 301 -7.64 13.19 -31.31
CA PHE A 301 -7.38 13.67 -32.67
C PHE A 301 -8.18 12.93 -33.75
N GLY A 302 -8.94 11.90 -33.37
CA GLY A 302 -9.82 11.16 -34.28
C GLY A 302 -9.08 10.60 -35.48
N LYS A 303 -9.58 10.91 -36.71
CA LYS A 303 -9.01 10.43 -37.96
C LYS A 303 -7.62 11.00 -38.30
N GLN A 304 -7.19 12.07 -37.63
CA GLN A 304 -5.88 12.67 -37.83
C GLN A 304 -4.77 11.85 -37.18
N ALA A 305 -5.05 11.15 -36.09
CA ALA A 305 -4.09 10.31 -35.39
C ALA A 305 -3.80 9.02 -36.21
N GLN A 306 -2.71 9.05 -37.00
CA GLN A 306 -2.28 7.96 -37.86
C GLN A 306 -0.85 7.52 -37.54
N PRO A 307 -0.46 6.28 -37.87
CA PRO A 307 0.91 5.82 -37.63
C PRO A 307 1.99 6.67 -38.33
N GLY A 308 1.65 7.27 -39.47
CA GLY A 308 2.60 8.07 -40.26
C GLY A 308 2.90 9.47 -39.68
N ASN A 309 2.21 9.88 -38.65
CA ASN A 309 2.44 11.13 -37.91
C ASN A 309 2.51 10.90 -36.40
N ASP A 310 3.01 9.77 -35.97
CA ASP A 310 3.12 9.37 -34.57
C ASP A 310 1.85 9.58 -33.74
N PHE A 311 0.69 9.39 -34.40
CA PHE A 311 -0.64 9.61 -33.84
C PHE A 311 -0.87 11.02 -33.31
N CYS A 312 -0.25 12.03 -33.92
CA CYS A 312 -0.25 13.43 -33.50
C CYS A 312 0.42 13.63 -32.13
N TYR A 313 1.54 12.95 -31.90
CA TYR A 313 2.33 13.10 -30.69
C TYR A 313 3.04 14.46 -30.61
N ASP A 314 3.49 15.01 -31.74
CA ASP A 314 4.15 16.31 -31.90
C ASP A 314 3.17 17.49 -31.79
#